data_9982ce58cff5d962f06e33e9da1216e9
#
_entry.id   9982ce58cff5d962f06e33e9da1216e9
#
_cell.length_a   1.000
_cell.length_b   1.000
_cell.length_c   1.000
_cell.angle_alpha   90.00
_cell.angle_beta   90.00
_cell.angle_gamma   90.00
#
_symmetry.space_group_name_H-M   'P 1'
#
loop_
_entity.id
_entity.type
_entity.pdbx_description
1 polymer ?
#
loop_
_entity_poly.entity_id
_entity_poly.type
_entity_poly.pdbx_seq_one_letter_code
_entity_poly.pdbx_strand_id
1 'polypeptide(L)'
;MSRDILVIDDETDIRDLISGILEDEGYQPRGAACSDSALAAISLRRPSLVLLDIWLEGSKLDGLQLLERVRSDHPHLPVVIISGHGNIEIAVSAIKKGAYDFIEKPFQTDQLL
;
A
#
# COMPACT_ATOMS: atom_id res chain seq x y z
N MET A 1 9.93 0.30 -19.40
CA MET A 1 9.69 -0.88 -18.53
C MET A 1 8.60 -0.58 -17.53
N SER A 2 7.74 -1.55 -17.30
CA SER A 2 6.65 -1.39 -16.33
C SER A 2 7.20 -1.42 -14.90
N ARG A 3 6.69 -0.54 -14.05
CA ARG A 3 7.06 -0.52 -12.66
C ARG A 3 6.18 -1.46 -11.85
N ASP A 4 6.81 -2.19 -10.95
CA ASP A 4 6.16 -3.16 -10.06
C ASP A 4 5.63 -2.43 -8.82
N ILE A 5 4.31 -2.49 -8.62
CA ILE A 5 3.64 -1.86 -7.49
C ILE A 5 2.91 -2.92 -6.69
N LEU A 6 3.22 -3.01 -5.40
CA LEU A 6 2.55 -3.94 -4.50
C LEU A 6 1.36 -3.24 -3.85
N VAL A 7 0.17 -3.80 -4.02
CA VAL A 7 -1.08 -3.28 -3.45
C VAL A 7 -1.47 -4.15 -2.27
N ILE A 8 -1.47 -3.58 -1.07
CA ILE A 8 -1.78 -4.31 0.16
C ILE A 8 -3.12 -3.81 0.69
N ASP A 9 -4.15 -4.67 0.60
CA ASP A 9 -5.51 -4.37 1.06
C ASP A 9 -6.20 -5.69 1.34
N ASP A 10 -6.93 -5.79 2.44
CA ASP A 10 -7.66 -7.00 2.80
C ASP A 10 -8.94 -7.20 1.98
N GLU A 11 -9.43 -6.15 1.33
CA GLU A 11 -10.62 -6.21 0.49
C GLU A 11 -10.25 -6.52 -0.96
N THR A 12 -10.70 -7.69 -1.47
CA THR A 12 -10.39 -8.12 -2.82
C THR A 12 -10.89 -7.12 -3.86
N ASP A 13 -12.09 -6.59 -3.68
CA ASP A 13 -12.68 -5.64 -4.64
C ASP A 13 -11.84 -4.37 -4.78
N ILE A 14 -11.30 -3.87 -3.67
CA ILE A 14 -10.46 -2.68 -3.69
C ILE A 14 -9.12 -2.98 -4.34
N ARG A 15 -8.50 -4.14 -4.00
CA ARG A 15 -7.25 -4.56 -4.66
C ARG A 15 -7.44 -4.64 -6.17
N ASP A 16 -8.54 -5.25 -6.61
CA ASP A 16 -8.81 -5.42 -8.04
C ASP A 16 -9.04 -4.08 -8.73
N LEU A 17 -9.75 -3.16 -8.08
CA LEU A 17 -9.98 -1.82 -8.61
C LEU A 17 -8.68 -1.06 -8.79
N ILE A 18 -7.85 -1.03 -7.76
CA ILE A 18 -6.55 -0.33 -7.80
C ILE A 18 -5.65 -0.97 -8.85
N SER A 19 -5.60 -2.31 -8.87
CA SER A 19 -4.77 -3.04 -9.84
C SER A 19 -5.19 -2.74 -11.28
N GLY A 20 -6.50 -2.67 -11.54
CA GLY A 20 -7.01 -2.34 -12.87
C GLY A 20 -6.61 -0.93 -13.31
N ILE A 21 -6.70 0.04 -12.41
CA ILE A 21 -6.27 1.42 -12.68
C ILE A 21 -4.78 1.46 -13.01
N LEU A 22 -3.96 0.77 -12.22
CA LEU A 22 -2.52 0.74 -12.43
C LEU A 22 -2.14 0.06 -13.75
N GLU A 23 -2.81 -1.05 -14.08
CA GLU A 23 -2.57 -1.74 -15.35
C GLU A 23 -2.90 -0.84 -16.55
N ASP A 24 -4.00 -0.10 -16.48
CA ASP A 24 -4.41 0.83 -17.53
C ASP A 24 -3.36 1.92 -17.77
N GLU A 25 -2.59 2.25 -16.75
CA GLU A 25 -1.53 3.27 -16.85
C GLU A 25 -0.14 2.68 -17.12
N GLY A 26 -0.06 1.38 -17.38
CA GLY A 26 1.19 0.74 -17.77
C GLY A 26 2.04 0.20 -16.62
N TYR A 27 1.52 0.16 -15.39
CA TYR A 27 2.23 -0.41 -14.25
C TYR A 27 1.93 -1.90 -14.13
N GLN A 28 2.73 -2.61 -13.35
CA GLN A 28 2.54 -4.02 -13.05
C GLN A 28 2.14 -4.19 -11.58
N PRO A 29 0.84 -4.29 -11.26
CA PRO A 29 0.41 -4.46 -9.89
C PRO A 29 0.56 -5.90 -9.42
N ARG A 30 0.88 -6.06 -8.14
CA ARG A 30 0.79 -7.32 -7.41
C ARG A 30 -0.06 -7.07 -6.18
N GLY A 31 -0.79 -8.06 -5.71
CA GLY A 31 -1.68 -7.91 -4.57
C GLY A 31 -1.23 -8.72 -3.37
N ALA A 32 -1.55 -8.21 -2.17
CA ALA A 32 -1.39 -8.92 -0.92
C ALA A 32 -2.55 -8.56 0.00
N ALA A 33 -3.08 -9.56 0.71
CA ALA A 33 -4.26 -9.38 1.54
C ALA A 33 -3.93 -9.11 3.02
N CYS A 34 -2.71 -9.39 3.45
CA CYS A 34 -2.31 -9.26 4.85
C CYS A 34 -0.81 -9.02 4.96
N SER A 35 -0.33 -8.80 6.20
CA SER A 35 1.08 -8.54 6.45
C SER A 35 1.98 -9.69 6.02
N ASP A 36 1.60 -10.92 6.28
CA ASP A 36 2.42 -12.08 5.95
C ASP A 36 2.62 -12.21 4.44
N SER A 37 1.55 -12.11 3.65
CA SER A 37 1.64 -12.19 2.20
C SER A 37 2.36 -10.98 1.62
N ALA A 38 2.21 -9.80 2.23
CA ALA A 38 2.92 -8.59 1.81
C ALA A 38 4.43 -8.73 2.01
N LEU A 39 4.86 -9.17 3.18
CA LEU A 39 6.28 -9.35 3.48
C LEU A 39 6.90 -10.42 2.59
N ALA A 40 6.18 -11.51 2.33
CA ALA A 40 6.64 -12.56 1.42
C ALA A 40 6.78 -12.03 0.00
N ALA A 41 5.83 -11.22 -0.47
CA ALA A 41 5.88 -10.63 -1.82
C ALA A 41 7.09 -9.69 -1.98
N ILE A 42 7.38 -8.89 -0.96
CA ILE A 42 8.53 -7.97 -0.98
C ILE A 42 9.85 -8.77 -0.98
N SER A 43 9.93 -9.83 -0.18
CA SER A 43 11.10 -10.69 -0.14
C SER A 43 11.36 -11.40 -1.45
N LEU A 44 10.29 -11.83 -2.12
CA LEU A 44 10.40 -12.51 -3.41
C LEU A 44 10.93 -11.56 -4.49
N ARG A 45 10.40 -10.34 -4.52
CA ARG A 45 10.83 -9.31 -5.46
C ARG A 45 10.46 -7.94 -4.89
N ARG A 46 11.44 -7.10 -4.68
CA ARG A 46 11.21 -5.76 -4.14
C ARG A 46 10.42 -4.92 -5.14
N PRO A 47 9.25 -4.38 -4.76
CA PRO A 47 8.50 -3.51 -5.66
C PRO A 47 9.12 -2.12 -5.75
N SER A 48 8.71 -1.34 -6.75
CA SER A 48 9.12 0.06 -6.89
C SER A 48 8.35 0.95 -5.91
N LEU A 49 7.13 0.55 -5.53
CA LEU A 49 6.25 1.32 -4.66
C LEU A 49 5.30 0.35 -3.95
N VAL A 50 4.91 0.69 -2.73
CA VAL A 50 3.89 -0.04 -1.98
C VAL A 50 2.69 0.88 -1.75
N LEU A 51 1.49 0.41 -2.11
CA LEU A 51 0.23 1.04 -1.71
C LEU A 51 -0.35 0.21 -0.58
N LEU A 52 -0.50 0.80 0.59
CA LEU A 52 -0.87 0.09 1.81
C LEU A 52 -2.15 0.66 2.41
N ASP A 53 -3.18 -0.19 2.51
CA ASP A 53 -4.38 0.16 3.28
C ASP A 53 -4.03 0.20 4.76
N ILE A 54 -4.35 1.31 5.41
CA ILE A 54 -4.05 1.49 6.84
C ILE A 54 -4.85 0.53 7.72
N TRP A 55 -6.04 0.12 7.26
CA TRP A 55 -6.91 -0.80 8.00
C TRP A 55 -6.83 -2.21 7.41
N LEU A 56 -5.91 -3.04 7.93
CA LEU A 56 -5.78 -4.44 7.52
C LEU A 56 -6.45 -5.34 8.56
N GLU A 57 -7.66 -5.80 8.26
CA GLU A 57 -8.38 -6.72 9.12
C GLU A 57 -7.85 -8.14 8.93
N GLY A 58 -7.82 -8.92 10.00
CA GLY A 58 -7.37 -10.30 9.96
C GLY A 58 -5.88 -10.49 9.70
N SER A 59 -5.10 -9.42 9.75
CA SER A 59 -3.66 -9.45 9.53
C SER A 59 -2.94 -9.50 10.87
N LYS A 60 -1.78 -10.16 10.93
CA LYS A 60 -0.93 -10.20 12.13
C LYS A 60 -0.46 -8.81 12.52
N LEU A 61 -0.05 -8.02 11.51
CA LEU A 61 0.33 -6.64 11.72
C LEU A 61 -0.74 -5.76 11.10
N ASP A 62 -1.14 -4.71 11.80
CA ASP A 62 -2.03 -3.71 11.21
C ASP A 62 -1.25 -2.83 10.22
N GLY A 63 -1.94 -1.88 9.58
CA GLY A 63 -1.33 -1.05 8.56
C GLY A 63 -0.13 -0.25 9.06
N LEU A 64 -0.23 0.35 10.25
CA LEU A 64 0.87 1.13 10.82
C LEU A 64 2.05 0.24 11.21
N GLN A 65 1.79 -0.91 11.81
CA GLN A 65 2.83 -1.86 12.18
C GLN A 65 3.56 -2.40 10.94
N LEU A 66 2.81 -2.70 9.89
CA LEU A 66 3.40 -3.15 8.63
C LEU A 66 4.25 -2.06 7.99
N LEU A 67 3.77 -0.81 8.01
CA LEU A 67 4.54 0.33 7.52
C LEU A 67 5.90 0.43 8.24
N GLU A 68 5.88 0.34 9.56
CA GLU A 68 7.12 0.41 10.35
C GLU A 68 8.07 -0.72 9.98
N ARG A 69 7.56 -1.94 9.82
CA ARG A 69 8.35 -3.09 9.46
C ARG A 69 8.98 -2.93 8.08
N VAL A 70 8.19 -2.49 7.09
CA VAL A 70 8.68 -2.28 5.73
C VAL A 70 9.74 -1.17 5.71
N ARG A 71 9.50 -0.07 6.43
CA ARG A 71 10.47 1.03 6.48
C ARG A 71 11.78 0.61 7.17
N SER A 72 11.70 -0.26 8.16
CA SER A 72 12.89 -0.79 8.86
C SER A 72 13.70 -1.70 7.95
N ASP A 73 13.03 -2.61 7.23
CA ASP A 73 13.70 -3.60 6.38
C ASP A 73 14.12 -3.01 5.02
N HIS A 74 13.38 -2.02 4.53
CA HIS A 74 13.58 -1.44 3.20
C HIS A 74 13.47 0.10 3.26
N PRO A 75 14.49 0.78 3.80
CA PRO A 75 14.41 2.24 4.05
C PRO A 75 14.18 3.09 2.82
N HIS A 76 14.52 2.59 1.64
CA HIS A 76 14.39 3.34 0.39
C HIS A 76 13.13 2.97 -0.40
N LEU A 77 12.33 2.04 0.09
CA LEU A 77 11.10 1.63 -0.56
C LEU A 77 9.98 2.62 -0.19
N PRO A 78 9.45 3.37 -1.16
CA PRO A 78 8.37 4.31 -0.83
C PRO A 78 7.07 3.58 -0.55
N VAL A 79 6.36 4.00 0.50
CA VAL A 79 5.08 3.45 0.92
C VAL A 79 4.06 4.58 0.92
N VAL A 80 2.99 4.42 0.14
CA VAL A 80 1.87 5.35 0.11
C VAL A 80 0.70 4.70 0.85
N ILE A 81 0.16 5.41 1.83
CA ILE A 81 -0.94 4.91 2.65
C ILE A 81 -2.28 5.24 1.98
N ILE A 82 -3.19 4.28 1.97
CA ILE A 82 -4.57 4.50 1.56
C ILE A 82 -5.41 4.46 2.83
N SER A 83 -6.15 5.54 3.10
CA SER A 83 -6.98 5.63 4.30
C SER A 83 -8.43 5.90 3.94
N GLY A 84 -9.34 5.42 4.77
CA GLY A 84 -10.76 5.71 4.61
C GLY A 84 -11.07 7.15 5.01
N HIS A 85 -12.23 7.62 4.57
CA HIS A 85 -12.70 8.96 4.88
C HIS A 85 -12.77 9.17 6.41
N GLY A 86 -12.23 10.29 6.88
CA GLY A 86 -12.23 10.62 8.30
C GLY A 86 -11.02 10.11 9.09
N ASN A 87 -10.06 9.45 8.44
CA ASN A 87 -8.89 8.88 9.11
C ASN A 87 -7.63 9.74 8.95
N ILE A 88 -7.79 11.05 8.92
CA ILE A 88 -6.68 11.99 8.70
C ILE A 88 -5.62 11.90 9.81
N GLU A 89 -6.04 11.74 11.06
CA GLU A 89 -5.09 11.62 12.18
C GLU A 89 -4.18 10.41 12.02
N ILE A 90 -4.75 9.29 11.56
CA ILE A 90 -3.99 8.07 11.31
C ILE A 90 -3.04 8.27 10.13
N ALA A 91 -3.49 8.94 9.08
CA ALA A 91 -2.66 9.25 7.93
C ALA A 91 -1.47 10.14 8.32
N VAL A 92 -1.70 11.16 9.14
CA VAL A 92 -0.62 12.02 9.66
C VAL A 92 0.37 11.19 10.48
N SER A 93 -0.13 10.30 11.33
CA SER A 93 0.71 9.38 12.11
C SER A 93 1.57 8.52 11.19
N ALA A 94 1.00 8.02 10.10
CA ALA A 94 1.73 7.20 9.12
C ALA A 94 2.87 8.00 8.46
N ILE A 95 2.62 9.25 8.10
CA ILE A 95 3.65 10.12 7.53
C ILE A 95 4.80 10.31 8.51
N LYS A 96 4.50 10.52 9.78
CA LYS A 96 5.52 10.65 10.83
C LYS A 96 6.34 9.37 11.00
N LYS A 97 5.75 8.21 10.69
CA LYS A 97 6.43 6.91 10.78
C LYS A 97 7.17 6.52 9.50
N GLY A 98 7.17 7.40 8.51
CA GLY A 98 7.97 7.22 7.32
C GLY A 98 7.21 6.93 6.04
N ALA A 99 5.88 7.03 6.02
CA ALA A 99 5.14 6.92 4.78
C ALA A 99 5.49 8.09 3.85
N TYR A 100 5.56 7.79 2.56
CA TYR A 100 5.88 8.81 1.56
C TYR A 100 4.73 9.80 1.38
N ASP A 101 3.50 9.29 1.37
CA ASP A 101 2.31 10.09 1.17
C ASP A 101 1.09 9.29 1.61
N PHE A 102 -0.09 9.87 1.54
CA PHE A 102 -1.33 9.16 1.77
C PHE A 102 -2.39 9.59 0.76
N ILE A 103 -3.35 8.68 0.49
CA ILE A 103 -4.49 8.90 -0.39
C ILE A 103 -5.75 8.54 0.38
N GLU A 104 -6.75 9.42 0.35
CA GLU A 104 -8.01 9.21 1.06
C GLU A 104 -9.03 8.52 0.14
N LYS A 105 -9.75 7.52 0.66
CA LYS A 105 -10.84 6.87 -0.06
C LYS A 105 -12.11 7.73 0.00
N PRO A 106 -12.95 7.74 -1.02
CA PRO A 106 -12.73 7.19 -2.36
C PRO A 106 -11.71 8.01 -3.15
N PHE A 107 -10.94 7.36 -3.98
CA PHE A 107 -9.89 8.03 -4.75
C PHE A 107 -10.24 8.04 -6.23
N GLN A 108 -9.64 9.00 -6.93
CA GLN A 108 -9.75 9.10 -8.38
C GLN A 108 -8.44 8.64 -9.02
N THR A 109 -8.49 8.29 -10.30
CA THR A 109 -7.32 7.78 -11.02
C THR A 109 -6.11 8.71 -10.91
N ASP A 110 -6.31 10.00 -11.04
CA ASP A 110 -5.23 10.98 -11.00
C ASP A 110 -4.55 11.08 -9.64
N GLN A 111 -5.23 10.68 -8.55
CA GLN A 111 -4.62 10.65 -7.23
C GLN A 111 -3.64 9.49 -7.06
N LEU A 112 -3.86 8.38 -7.78
CA LEU A 112 -2.97 7.23 -7.73
C LEU A 112 -1.69 7.46 -8.53
N LEU A 113 -1.74 8.34 -9.47
CA LEU A 113 -0.64 8.63 -10.38
C LEU A 113 0.12 9.88 -9.95
#